data_34589168830438fc4d3e5d8127973d45
#
_entry.id   34589168830438fc4d3e5d8127973d45
#
_cell.length_a   1.000
_cell.length_b   1.000
_cell.length_c   1.000
_cell.angle_alpha   90.00
_cell.angle_beta   90.00
_cell.angle_gamma   90.00
#
_symmetry.space_group_name_H-M   'P 1'
#
loop_
_entity.id
_entity.type
_entity.pdbx_description
1 polymer ?
#
loop_
_entity_poly.entity_id
_entity_poly.type
_entity_poly.pdbx_seq_one_letter_code
_entity_poly.pdbx_strand_id
1 'polypeptide(L)'
;MLARGHQSVQQSAEGTEGEAETYDYEYLNIPVLCASIWYGSLMNTNTEDHTTQGFQTILGTKALGSDGMPQNESTVYSFLTFQYAPVDQKEPMPATGDYTMSNKEGDMVIENSAMIYQRDGNGNYEWERKVTDGHLKIFTTEADGYTYWNYDLVLVDELGKKHHVTYKSRFVEYDDQSQMYGTNRLTKNLDLKIKDMFAYYKGLDESGKTMKVNLFLSDLPKDDPEYGGFDMSDLPGTQFHTEMYVPFSADGVIANGTYTVTPEYGADFTICPGEIVAFAGMEYAAGSYAEYIGKSQDVHWGVYESGTVTIAGEGKERTITAEFMTPEKYSVKFNYKGEIPTLDGMPDSGLTENKVLDLTDAKATFEYYADYYGYGGEASTWLIKILPTGDRKDGMQTELSTKARLIAKGILTGTYTASRSTNLWPGEYLKGRKTESLLVGTWYMGDFDEEGLPHTYAPSTGGDLKVTNHGDGKYTIEFEFSDGVNHIWKGAWSGTPEIIEKVSGVDDINADGNMTVQGRDIILPGEHDL
;
A
#
# COMPACT_ATOMS: atom_id res chain seq x y z
N MET A 1 -12.72 30.75 -21.17
CA MET A 1 -11.88 31.27 -22.26
C MET A 1 -10.69 31.97 -21.62
N LEU A 2 -9.65 31.23 -21.25
CA LEU A 2 -8.42 31.75 -20.67
C LEU A 2 -7.28 31.47 -21.64
N ALA A 3 -6.68 32.56 -22.09
CA ALA A 3 -5.69 32.62 -23.12
C ALA A 3 -4.37 31.96 -22.69
N ARG A 4 -3.83 31.13 -23.56
CA ARG A 4 -2.43 30.73 -23.57
C ARG A 4 -1.56 31.96 -23.76
N GLY A 5 -0.79 32.33 -22.78
CA GLY A 5 0.26 33.33 -22.87
C GLY A 5 1.62 32.67 -22.72
N HIS A 6 2.25 32.30 -23.81
CA HIS A 6 3.69 32.08 -23.86
C HIS A 6 4.38 33.42 -23.69
N GLN A 7 5.06 33.66 -22.59
CA GLN A 7 6.14 34.65 -22.53
C GLN A 7 7.28 34.05 -21.73
N SER A 8 8.31 33.63 -22.45
CA SER A 8 9.62 33.34 -21.93
C SER A 8 10.30 34.63 -21.50
N VAL A 9 10.56 34.83 -20.24
CA VAL A 9 11.51 35.81 -19.75
C VAL A 9 12.80 35.09 -19.40
N GLN A 10 13.77 35.14 -20.29
CA GLN A 10 15.14 34.79 -20.01
C GLN A 10 15.73 35.81 -19.04
N GLN A 11 16.11 35.37 -17.83
CA GLN A 11 17.12 36.04 -17.04
C GLN A 11 18.40 35.19 -17.09
N SER A 12 19.39 35.72 -17.79
CA SER A 12 20.72 35.15 -17.95
C SER A 12 21.48 35.21 -16.63
N ALA A 13 21.80 34.02 -16.06
CA ALA A 13 22.96 33.83 -15.20
C ALA A 13 23.93 32.96 -15.99
N GLU A 14 25.13 33.49 -16.27
CA GLU A 14 26.23 32.75 -16.91
C GLU A 14 26.67 31.58 -16.02
N GLY A 15 26.45 30.37 -16.51
CA GLY A 15 26.94 29.13 -15.92
C GLY A 15 26.53 27.96 -16.78
N THR A 16 27.48 27.41 -17.54
CA THR A 16 27.49 26.14 -18.29
C THR A 16 26.14 25.73 -18.91
N GLU A 17 26.08 25.73 -20.24
CA GLU A 17 25.00 25.18 -21.03
C GLU A 17 24.77 23.70 -20.70
N GLY A 18 23.89 23.44 -19.70
CA GLY A 18 23.20 22.17 -19.53
C GLY A 18 21.98 22.18 -20.44
N GLU A 19 21.68 21.07 -21.07
CA GLU A 19 20.42 20.90 -21.81
C GLU A 19 19.25 21.33 -20.91
N ALA A 20 18.35 22.16 -21.44
CA ALA A 20 17.17 22.60 -20.71
C ALA A 20 16.35 21.35 -20.31
N GLU A 21 16.02 21.23 -19.03
CA GLU A 21 15.16 20.14 -18.57
C GLU A 21 13.81 20.20 -19.28
N THR A 22 13.33 19.04 -19.72
CA THR A 22 12.02 18.90 -20.33
C THR A 22 11.07 18.29 -19.33
N TYR A 23 9.86 18.85 -19.21
CA TYR A 23 8.81 18.36 -18.32
C TYR A 23 7.62 17.88 -19.14
N ASP A 24 7.00 16.79 -18.70
CA ASP A 24 5.76 16.28 -19.30
C ASP A 24 4.56 17.16 -18.87
N TYR A 25 4.62 17.67 -17.64
CA TYR A 25 3.62 18.60 -17.10
C TYR A 25 4.32 19.80 -16.47
N GLU A 26 4.01 20.99 -16.98
CA GLU A 26 4.60 22.23 -16.49
C GLU A 26 3.50 23.18 -15.99
N TYR A 27 3.48 23.37 -14.68
CA TYR A 27 2.52 24.23 -13.99
C TYR A 27 3.25 25.39 -13.30
N LEU A 28 3.44 26.46 -14.02
CA LEU A 28 4.00 27.70 -13.47
C LEU A 28 2.90 28.45 -12.72
N ASN A 29 3.09 28.69 -11.42
CA ASN A 29 2.15 29.35 -10.53
C ASN A 29 0.83 28.58 -10.37
N ILE A 30 0.87 27.41 -9.77
CA ILE A 30 -0.33 26.72 -9.31
C ILE A 30 -1.16 27.69 -8.44
N PRO A 31 -2.46 27.86 -8.71
CA PRO A 31 -3.22 28.95 -8.12
C PRO A 31 -3.59 28.71 -6.65
N VAL A 32 -3.57 27.45 -6.18
CA VAL A 32 -4.23 27.14 -4.90
C VAL A 32 -3.39 26.21 -4.02
N LEU A 33 -3.15 26.69 -2.82
CA LEU A 33 -2.82 25.85 -1.67
C LEU A 33 -4.13 25.26 -1.14
N CYS A 34 -4.36 23.97 -1.38
CA CYS A 34 -5.57 23.28 -0.95
C CYS A 34 -5.58 22.98 0.54
N ALA A 35 -4.42 22.57 1.06
CA ALA A 35 -4.21 22.38 2.48
C ALA A 35 -2.74 22.57 2.82
N SER A 36 -2.51 23.06 4.03
CA SER A 36 -1.19 23.14 4.63
C SER A 36 -1.33 22.82 6.10
N ILE A 37 -0.67 21.77 6.57
CA ILE A 37 -0.82 21.25 7.92
C ILE A 37 0.57 21.15 8.54
N TRP A 38 0.72 21.69 9.74
CA TRP A 38 1.89 21.49 10.57
C TRP A 38 1.60 20.45 11.66
N TYR A 39 2.36 19.40 11.66
CA TYR A 39 2.18 18.31 12.60
C TYR A 39 3.11 18.37 13.82
N GLY A 40 3.94 19.39 13.90
CA GLY A 40 4.89 19.53 15.02
C GLY A 40 6.03 18.52 14.95
N SER A 41 6.49 18.14 16.11
CA SER A 41 7.57 17.17 16.29
C SER A 41 7.04 15.75 16.17
N LEU A 42 6.90 15.28 14.92
CA LEU A 42 6.27 14.01 14.57
C LEU A 42 7.05 12.76 14.92
N MET A 43 8.37 12.89 15.09
CA MET A 43 9.24 11.74 14.88
C MET A 43 10.03 11.37 16.12
N ASN A 44 10.27 10.08 16.31
CA ASN A 44 11.15 9.54 17.36
C ASN A 44 12.64 9.89 17.15
N THR A 45 12.96 10.65 16.11
CA THR A 45 14.29 11.14 15.78
C THR A 45 14.66 12.46 16.45
N ASN A 46 13.86 12.88 17.45
CA ASN A 46 14.17 14.05 18.23
C ASN A 46 15.44 13.83 19.06
N THR A 47 16.31 14.81 19.03
CA THR A 47 17.54 14.85 19.84
C THR A 47 17.46 15.97 20.88
N GLU A 48 18.52 16.10 21.69
CA GLU A 48 18.62 17.25 22.61
C GLU A 48 18.78 18.59 21.85
N ASP A 49 19.32 18.55 20.62
CA ASP A 49 19.65 19.73 19.84
C ASP A 49 18.54 20.17 18.88
N HIS A 50 17.71 19.24 18.39
CA HIS A 50 16.66 19.53 17.42
C HIS A 50 15.51 18.53 17.49
N THR A 51 14.36 18.95 16.97
CA THR A 51 13.19 18.12 16.68
C THR A 51 13.02 18.00 15.17
N THR A 52 12.51 16.86 14.69
CA THR A 52 12.10 16.71 13.30
C THR A 52 10.65 17.14 13.17
N GLN A 53 10.38 18.12 12.33
CA GLN A 53 9.04 18.67 12.15
C GLN A 53 8.51 18.32 10.76
N GLY A 54 7.22 17.98 10.71
CA GLY A 54 6.53 17.59 9.50
C GLY A 54 5.54 18.64 9.01
N PHE A 55 5.52 18.87 7.69
CA PHE A 55 4.62 19.79 7.02
C PHE A 55 3.96 19.10 5.83
N GLN A 56 2.65 18.86 5.92
CA GLN A 56 1.86 18.39 4.78
C GLN A 56 1.46 19.57 3.92
N THR A 57 1.74 19.49 2.63
CA THR A 57 1.33 20.50 1.65
C THR A 57 0.54 19.85 0.54
N ILE A 58 -0.60 20.41 0.19
CA ILE A 58 -1.48 19.96 -0.88
C ILE A 58 -1.74 21.14 -1.83
N LEU A 59 -1.22 21.03 -3.05
CA LEU A 59 -1.37 22.05 -4.09
C LEU A 59 -2.33 21.55 -5.18
N GLY A 60 -3.20 22.41 -5.68
CA GLY A 60 -4.16 22.07 -6.72
C GLY A 60 -4.12 23.02 -7.92
N THR A 61 -4.30 22.48 -9.13
CA THR A 61 -4.39 23.28 -10.36
C THR A 61 -5.68 24.08 -10.49
N LYS A 62 -6.69 23.80 -9.66
CA LYS A 62 -7.94 24.56 -9.55
C LYS A 62 -8.23 24.91 -8.09
N ALA A 63 -9.07 25.91 -7.87
CA ALA A 63 -9.51 26.36 -6.54
C ALA A 63 -10.23 25.26 -5.75
N LEU A 64 -10.38 25.46 -4.43
CA LEU A 64 -11.21 24.60 -3.60
C LEU A 64 -12.68 24.72 -4.02
N GLY A 65 -13.38 23.60 -3.95
CA GLY A 65 -14.83 23.56 -4.07
C GLY A 65 -15.54 24.13 -2.84
N SER A 66 -16.85 24.21 -2.88
CA SER A 66 -17.68 24.69 -1.75
C SER A 66 -17.64 23.73 -0.55
N ASP A 67 -17.20 22.51 -0.75
CA ASP A 67 -16.98 21.47 0.26
C ASP A 67 -15.59 21.54 0.93
N GLY A 68 -14.77 22.53 0.57
CA GLY A 68 -13.41 22.69 1.06
C GLY A 68 -12.39 21.71 0.44
N MET A 69 -12.81 20.90 -0.55
CA MET A 69 -11.96 19.93 -1.22
C MET A 69 -11.46 20.48 -2.56
N PRO A 70 -10.34 19.95 -3.12
CA PRO A 70 -9.90 20.32 -4.47
C PRO A 70 -11.04 20.16 -5.48
N GLN A 71 -11.22 21.16 -6.34
CA GLN A 71 -12.27 21.09 -7.38
C GLN A 71 -12.06 19.85 -8.27
N ASN A 72 -13.18 19.32 -8.77
CA ASN A 72 -13.17 18.25 -9.77
C ASN A 72 -12.33 18.63 -11.01
N GLU A 73 -11.71 17.65 -11.62
CA GLU A 73 -10.74 17.80 -12.72
C GLU A 73 -9.49 18.64 -12.33
N SER A 74 -9.23 18.82 -11.04
CA SER A 74 -7.98 19.41 -10.55
C SER A 74 -6.91 18.34 -10.44
N THR A 75 -5.74 18.57 -11.00
CA THR A 75 -4.55 17.79 -10.64
C THR A 75 -4.04 18.30 -9.32
N VAL A 76 -3.85 17.38 -8.37
CA VAL A 76 -3.47 17.66 -6.99
C VAL A 76 -2.13 17.01 -6.70
N TYR A 77 -1.26 17.78 -6.07
CA TYR A 77 0.08 17.38 -5.62
C TYR A 77 0.08 17.40 -4.10
N SER A 78 0.21 16.22 -3.50
CA SER A 78 0.22 16.04 -2.04
C SER A 78 1.57 15.52 -1.61
N PHE A 79 2.24 16.21 -0.70
CA PHE A 79 3.57 15.81 -0.22
C PHE A 79 3.79 16.24 1.23
N LEU A 80 4.49 15.40 1.96
CA LEU A 80 4.93 15.64 3.33
C LEU A 80 6.43 15.96 3.32
N THR A 81 6.81 17.05 3.95
CA THR A 81 8.22 17.41 4.12
C THR A 81 8.64 17.36 5.57
N PHE A 82 9.89 16.98 5.80
CA PHE A 82 10.53 17.02 7.11
C PHE A 82 11.67 18.00 7.12
N GLN A 83 11.85 18.63 8.27
CA GLN A 83 12.96 19.53 8.54
C GLN A 83 13.35 19.48 10.01
N TYR A 84 14.62 19.76 10.32
CA TYR A 84 15.04 19.98 11.68
C TYR A 84 14.66 21.38 12.13
N ALA A 85 14.24 21.48 13.38
CA ALA A 85 13.91 22.74 14.02
C ALA A 85 14.44 22.76 15.45
N PRO A 86 14.73 23.95 16.02
CA PRO A 86 15.05 24.09 17.43
C PRO A 86 13.96 23.47 18.32
N VAL A 87 14.36 22.85 19.43
CA VAL A 87 13.46 22.15 20.36
C VAL A 87 12.35 23.05 20.92
N ASP A 88 12.60 24.35 20.98
CA ASP A 88 11.68 25.35 21.53
C ASP A 88 10.93 26.16 20.46
N GLN A 89 10.93 25.72 19.20
CA GLN A 89 10.19 26.40 18.13
C GLN A 89 8.69 26.40 18.45
N LYS A 90 8.10 27.59 18.48
CA LYS A 90 6.69 27.81 18.83
C LYS A 90 5.81 28.11 17.63
N GLU A 91 6.40 28.61 16.54
CA GLU A 91 5.66 28.99 15.33
C GLU A 91 6.18 28.17 14.14
N PRO A 92 5.30 27.49 13.44
CA PRO A 92 5.69 26.65 12.32
C PRO A 92 6.03 27.50 11.10
N MET A 93 7.21 27.32 10.59
CA MET A 93 7.61 27.87 9.30
C MET A 93 8.44 26.83 8.56
N PRO A 94 8.13 26.55 7.29
CA PRO A 94 8.99 25.67 6.49
C PRO A 94 10.36 26.33 6.32
N ALA A 95 11.40 25.55 6.45
CA ALA A 95 12.76 26.04 6.22
C ALA A 95 12.96 26.37 4.73
N THR A 96 13.64 27.47 4.44
CA THR A 96 14.08 27.75 3.08
C THR A 96 15.29 26.88 2.74
N GLY A 97 15.31 26.32 1.52
CA GLY A 97 16.40 25.47 1.06
C GLY A 97 15.92 24.41 0.06
N ASP A 98 16.77 23.45 -0.18
CA ASP A 98 16.53 22.38 -1.15
C ASP A 98 16.20 21.07 -0.42
N TYR A 99 15.01 20.52 -0.69
CA TYR A 99 14.50 19.25 -0.17
C TYR A 99 14.64 18.16 -1.24
N THR A 100 15.05 16.97 -0.82
CA THR A 100 15.17 15.81 -1.71
C THR A 100 14.30 14.67 -1.22
N MET A 101 13.82 13.84 -2.14
CA MET A 101 13.01 12.69 -1.78
C MET A 101 13.82 11.64 -1.06
N SER A 102 13.25 11.07 0.01
CA SER A 102 13.88 10.03 0.82
C SER A 102 12.83 9.11 1.45
N ASN A 103 13.19 7.85 1.60
CA ASN A 103 12.42 6.89 2.40
C ASN A 103 12.86 6.86 3.88
N LYS A 104 13.72 7.79 4.26
CA LYS A 104 14.17 7.98 5.64
C LYS A 104 13.85 9.40 6.06
N GLU A 105 13.45 9.52 7.30
CA GLU A 105 13.33 10.82 7.96
C GLU A 105 14.67 11.54 7.98
N GLY A 106 14.63 12.86 8.03
CA GLY A 106 15.83 13.65 8.07
C GLY A 106 15.55 15.13 7.93
N ASP A 107 16.63 15.88 7.79
CA ASP A 107 16.55 17.31 7.49
C ASP A 107 16.37 17.55 6.00
N MET A 108 15.47 18.46 5.64
CA MET A 108 15.20 18.86 4.26
C MET A 108 14.82 17.68 3.33
N VAL A 109 13.83 16.89 3.76
CA VAL A 109 13.38 15.69 3.07
C VAL A 109 11.93 15.83 2.61
N ILE A 110 11.63 15.35 1.39
CA ILE A 110 10.27 15.01 0.95
C ILE A 110 10.07 13.51 1.26
N GLU A 111 9.04 13.21 2.02
CA GLU A 111 8.70 11.84 2.38
C GLU A 111 8.15 11.07 1.16
N ASN A 112 8.45 9.77 1.07
CA ASN A 112 8.17 8.94 -0.10
C ASN A 112 6.68 8.55 -0.29
N SER A 113 5.77 9.02 0.56
CA SER A 113 4.32 8.92 0.38
C SER A 113 3.73 10.03 -0.51
N ALA A 114 4.58 10.87 -1.11
CA ALA A 114 4.12 11.91 -2.03
C ALA A 114 3.30 11.31 -3.19
N MET A 115 2.18 11.96 -3.50
CA MET A 115 1.17 11.47 -4.45
C MET A 115 0.71 12.56 -5.39
N ILE A 116 0.39 12.15 -6.61
CA ILE A 116 -0.26 13.02 -7.60
C ILE A 116 -1.58 12.34 -7.96
N TYR A 117 -2.69 13.08 -7.91
CA TYR A 117 -3.99 12.54 -8.25
C TYR A 117 -4.88 13.55 -8.94
N GLN A 118 -5.89 13.07 -9.65
CA GLN A 118 -6.94 13.87 -10.25
C GLN A 118 -8.30 13.35 -9.81
N ARG A 119 -9.25 14.27 -9.57
CA ARG A 119 -10.63 13.93 -9.25
C ARG A 119 -11.50 14.07 -10.50
N ASP A 120 -12.48 13.17 -10.66
CA ASP A 120 -13.50 13.24 -11.70
C ASP A 120 -14.57 14.32 -11.39
N GLY A 121 -15.54 14.49 -12.31
CA GLY A 121 -16.66 15.42 -12.14
C GLY A 121 -17.60 15.07 -10.97
N ASN A 122 -17.49 13.89 -10.36
CA ASN A 122 -18.29 13.43 -9.24
C ASN A 122 -17.52 13.45 -7.91
N GLY A 123 -16.25 13.86 -7.93
CA GLY A 123 -15.41 13.93 -6.77
C GLY A 123 -14.66 12.66 -6.41
N ASN A 124 -14.75 11.59 -7.21
CA ASN A 124 -13.95 10.40 -7.04
C ASN A 124 -12.55 10.61 -7.63
N TYR A 125 -11.58 9.77 -7.24
CA TYR A 125 -10.29 9.74 -7.92
C TYR A 125 -10.49 9.22 -9.35
N GLU A 126 -10.15 10.05 -10.33
CA GLU A 126 -10.08 9.64 -11.72
C GLU A 126 -8.81 8.82 -11.95
N TRP A 127 -7.71 9.25 -11.36
CA TRP A 127 -6.46 8.54 -11.30
C TRP A 127 -5.61 9.02 -10.13
N GLU A 128 -4.67 8.17 -9.70
CA GLU A 128 -3.72 8.40 -8.63
C GLU A 128 -2.37 7.82 -9.05
N ARG A 129 -1.27 8.51 -8.72
CA ARG A 129 0.10 8.10 -9.05
C ARG A 129 1.01 8.32 -7.85
N LYS A 130 1.84 7.33 -7.59
CA LYS A 130 2.94 7.48 -6.64
C LYS A 130 4.04 8.33 -7.23
N VAL A 131 4.70 9.10 -6.39
CA VAL A 131 5.93 9.77 -6.73
C VAL A 131 7.11 8.85 -6.41
N THR A 132 8.03 8.71 -7.35
CA THR A 132 9.20 7.83 -7.23
C THR A 132 10.50 8.58 -7.06
N ASP A 133 10.53 9.87 -7.42
CA ASP A 133 11.65 10.77 -7.26
C ASP A 133 11.17 12.22 -7.23
N GLY A 134 11.93 13.12 -6.66
CA GLY A 134 11.58 14.53 -6.64
C GLY A 134 12.50 15.41 -5.82
N HIS A 135 12.40 16.70 -6.09
CA HIS A 135 13.03 17.73 -5.29
C HIS A 135 12.12 18.95 -5.17
N LEU A 136 12.25 19.66 -4.08
CA LEU A 136 11.53 20.90 -3.79
C LEU A 136 12.52 21.95 -3.32
N LYS A 137 12.44 23.13 -3.90
CA LYS A 137 13.13 24.31 -3.39
C LYS A 137 12.14 25.29 -2.78
N ILE A 138 12.36 25.64 -1.52
CA ILE A 138 11.60 26.69 -0.83
C ILE A 138 12.51 27.90 -0.67
N PHE A 139 12.06 29.06 -1.13
CA PHE A 139 12.81 30.31 -1.01
C PHE A 139 11.89 31.52 -0.88
N THR A 140 12.41 32.62 -0.38
CA THR A 140 11.66 33.87 -0.27
C THR A 140 12.12 34.90 -1.31
N THR A 141 11.19 35.75 -1.75
CA THR A 141 11.44 36.90 -2.60
C THR A 141 10.74 38.13 -2.08
N GLU A 142 11.37 39.31 -2.20
CA GLU A 142 10.77 40.58 -1.82
C GLU A 142 10.22 41.27 -3.07
N ALA A 143 8.95 41.70 -3.00
CA ALA A 143 8.31 42.48 -4.03
C ALA A 143 7.22 43.37 -3.41
N ASP A 144 7.08 44.60 -3.87
CA ASP A 144 6.06 45.55 -3.43
C ASP A 144 5.99 45.79 -1.90
N GLY A 145 7.12 45.63 -1.21
CA GLY A 145 7.24 45.75 0.24
C GLY A 145 6.73 44.53 1.03
N TYR A 146 6.56 43.40 0.35
CA TYR A 146 6.10 42.15 0.96
C TYR A 146 7.07 41.01 0.67
N THR A 147 7.21 40.12 1.64
CA THR A 147 7.93 38.84 1.47
C THR A 147 6.98 37.80 0.87
N TYR A 148 7.43 37.14 -0.18
CA TYR A 148 6.71 36.04 -0.83
C TYR A 148 7.47 34.73 -0.62
N TRP A 149 6.73 33.71 -0.24
CA TRP A 149 7.19 32.32 -0.19
C TRP A 149 7.01 31.70 -1.56
N ASN A 150 8.04 31.06 -2.07
CA ASN A 150 8.04 30.39 -3.36
C ASN A 150 8.39 28.92 -3.14
N TYR A 151 7.60 28.05 -3.78
CA TYR A 151 7.82 26.62 -3.88
C TYR A 151 8.12 26.32 -5.34
N ASP A 152 9.24 25.66 -5.60
CA ASP A 152 9.65 25.16 -6.91
C ASP A 152 9.85 23.66 -6.77
N LEU A 153 8.88 22.87 -7.25
CA LEU A 153 8.74 21.45 -7.00
C LEU A 153 8.83 20.69 -8.32
N VAL A 154 9.72 19.73 -8.39
CA VAL A 154 9.79 18.75 -9.48
C VAL A 154 9.53 17.38 -8.90
N LEU A 155 8.54 16.67 -9.43
CA LEU A 155 8.19 15.31 -9.06
C LEU A 155 8.24 14.39 -10.27
N VAL A 156 8.69 13.14 -10.06
CA VAL A 156 8.65 12.07 -11.06
C VAL A 156 7.67 11.02 -10.57
N ASP A 157 6.63 10.77 -11.34
CA ASP A 157 5.65 9.73 -11.01
C ASP A 157 6.15 8.32 -11.39
N GLU A 158 5.43 7.29 -10.98
CA GLU A 158 5.77 5.89 -11.28
C GLU A 158 5.72 5.52 -12.76
N LEU A 159 5.12 6.35 -13.60
CA LEU A 159 5.15 6.21 -15.05
C LEU A 159 6.40 6.86 -15.67
N GLY A 160 7.24 7.49 -14.83
CA GLY A 160 8.42 8.22 -15.24
C GLY A 160 8.13 9.61 -15.81
N LYS A 161 6.91 10.14 -15.63
CA LYS A 161 6.54 11.48 -16.08
C LYS A 161 7.04 12.53 -15.11
N LYS A 162 7.60 13.62 -15.63
CA LYS A 162 8.12 14.73 -14.84
C LYS A 162 7.09 15.86 -14.74
N HIS A 163 6.78 16.25 -13.53
CA HIS A 163 5.89 17.34 -13.20
C HIS A 163 6.70 18.49 -12.60
N HIS A 164 6.63 19.67 -13.24
CA HIS A 164 7.20 20.89 -12.70
C HIS A 164 6.10 21.79 -12.17
N VAL A 165 6.13 22.06 -10.89
CA VAL A 165 5.07 22.76 -10.15
C VAL A 165 5.66 23.94 -9.41
N THR A 166 5.12 25.13 -9.62
CA THR A 166 5.50 26.30 -8.84
C THR A 166 4.31 26.87 -8.10
N TYR A 167 4.53 27.33 -6.87
CA TYR A 167 3.55 28.01 -6.04
C TYR A 167 4.17 29.24 -5.39
N LYS A 168 3.43 30.35 -5.32
CA LYS A 168 3.90 31.60 -4.71
C LYS A 168 2.79 32.21 -3.86
N SER A 169 3.07 32.52 -2.61
CA SER A 169 2.15 33.16 -1.68
C SER A 169 2.84 34.19 -0.79
N ARG A 170 2.09 35.20 -0.35
CA ARG A 170 2.53 36.16 0.68
C ARG A 170 2.49 35.56 2.09
N PHE A 171 1.63 34.56 2.31
CA PHE A 171 1.44 33.90 3.58
C PHE A 171 1.52 32.40 3.37
N VAL A 172 2.16 31.72 4.32
CA VAL A 172 2.08 30.29 4.49
C VAL A 172 1.36 30.08 5.82
N GLU A 173 0.04 29.92 5.75
CA GLU A 173 -0.76 29.56 6.91
C GLU A 173 -0.80 28.04 6.99
N TYR A 174 -0.44 27.50 8.15
CA TYR A 174 -0.57 26.08 8.44
C TYR A 174 -1.69 25.88 9.46
N ASP A 175 -2.53 24.88 9.21
CA ASP A 175 -3.39 24.33 10.24
C ASP A 175 -2.50 23.64 11.27
N ASP A 176 -2.50 24.19 12.50
CA ASP A 176 -1.67 23.69 13.59
C ASP A 176 -2.32 22.46 14.21
N GLN A 177 -1.84 21.31 13.83
CA GLN A 177 -2.21 20.03 14.40
C GLN A 177 -1.15 19.46 15.36
N SER A 178 -0.15 20.25 15.72
CA SER A 178 0.94 19.80 16.58
C SER A 178 0.49 19.37 17.99
N GLN A 179 -0.67 19.86 18.43
CA GLN A 179 -1.25 19.55 19.73
C GLN A 179 -2.39 18.51 19.67
N MET A 180 -2.85 18.14 18.48
CA MET A 180 -3.96 17.19 18.32
C MET A 180 -3.61 15.78 18.79
N TYR A 181 -2.34 15.50 18.84
CA TYR A 181 -1.83 14.17 19.12
C TYR A 181 -0.94 14.23 20.36
N GLY A 182 -1.57 14.44 21.50
CA GLY A 182 -0.92 14.24 22.78
C GLY A 182 -0.42 12.80 22.91
N THR A 183 0.57 12.58 23.75
CA THR A 183 1.09 11.25 24.06
C THR A 183 0.01 10.40 24.73
N ASN A 184 -0.79 9.73 23.92
CA ASN A 184 -1.88 8.88 24.40
C ASN A 184 -1.31 7.53 24.90
N ARG A 185 -0.49 7.60 25.94
CA ARG A 185 0.05 6.41 26.60
C ARG A 185 -0.91 5.87 27.62
N LEU A 186 -0.87 4.56 27.80
CA LEU A 186 -1.58 3.92 28.90
C LEU A 186 -1.09 4.46 30.24
N THR A 187 -2.03 4.86 31.10
CA THR A 187 -1.75 5.47 32.41
C THR A 187 -2.15 4.59 33.59
N LYS A 188 -2.54 3.34 33.33
CA LYS A 188 -3.00 2.38 34.34
C LYS A 188 -2.65 0.95 33.95
N ASN A 189 -2.59 0.06 34.96
CA ASN A 189 -2.52 -1.38 34.72
C ASN A 189 -3.85 -1.89 34.13
N LEU A 190 -3.76 -2.83 33.22
CA LEU A 190 -4.89 -3.58 32.68
C LEU A 190 -4.82 -5.04 33.16
N ASP A 191 -5.94 -5.59 33.59
CA ASP A 191 -6.10 -7.01 33.92
C ASP A 191 -7.52 -7.42 33.50
N LEU A 192 -7.65 -8.00 32.33
CA LEU A 192 -8.93 -8.13 31.64
C LEU A 192 -9.21 -9.57 31.21
N LYS A 193 -10.49 -9.90 31.18
CA LYS A 193 -10.98 -11.15 30.62
C LYS A 193 -11.44 -10.91 29.19
N ILE A 194 -10.85 -11.62 28.25
CA ILE A 194 -11.19 -11.56 26.84
C ILE A 194 -12.55 -12.20 26.59
N LYS A 195 -13.35 -11.58 25.74
CA LYS A 195 -14.69 -12.02 25.31
C LYS A 195 -14.75 -12.36 23.84
N ASP A 196 -13.89 -11.72 23.02
CA ASP A 196 -13.79 -11.98 21.59
C ASP A 196 -12.35 -12.06 21.13
N MET A 197 -12.08 -12.89 20.13
CA MET A 197 -10.76 -13.01 19.53
C MET A 197 -10.81 -13.56 18.12
N PHE A 198 -9.85 -13.16 17.32
CA PHE A 198 -9.52 -13.81 16.05
C PHE A 198 -8.02 -13.75 15.80
N ALA A 199 -7.53 -14.60 14.89
CA ALA A 199 -6.13 -14.63 14.51
C ALA A 199 -6.02 -14.53 12.99
N TYR A 200 -5.11 -13.69 12.52
CA TYR A 200 -4.93 -13.37 11.11
C TYR A 200 -3.54 -13.74 10.62
N TYR A 201 -3.48 -14.46 9.51
CA TYR A 201 -2.24 -14.84 8.85
C TYR A 201 -1.62 -13.64 8.12
N LYS A 202 -0.33 -13.39 8.36
CA LYS A 202 0.41 -12.28 7.74
C LYS A 202 1.47 -12.74 6.73
N GLY A 203 1.72 -14.03 6.63
CA GLY A 203 2.71 -14.62 5.73
C GLY A 203 3.65 -15.59 6.43
N LEU A 204 4.60 -16.13 5.66
CA LEU A 204 5.70 -16.92 6.16
C LEU A 204 6.97 -16.07 6.32
N ASP A 205 7.87 -16.51 7.20
CA ASP A 205 9.24 -16.04 7.18
C ASP A 205 9.99 -16.57 5.94
N GLU A 206 11.21 -16.11 5.72
CA GLU A 206 12.03 -16.51 4.56
C GLU A 206 12.37 -18.01 4.54
N SER A 207 12.36 -18.67 5.69
CA SER A 207 12.61 -20.12 5.80
C SER A 207 11.40 -20.97 5.45
N GLY A 208 10.20 -20.39 5.42
CA GLY A 208 8.93 -21.09 5.27
C GLY A 208 8.53 -21.98 6.46
N LYS A 209 9.18 -21.81 7.61
CA LYS A 209 8.96 -22.62 8.81
C LYS A 209 8.18 -21.91 9.90
N THR A 210 8.16 -20.59 9.85
CA THR A 210 7.53 -19.75 10.85
C THR A 210 6.44 -18.90 10.19
N MET A 211 5.23 -18.95 10.75
CA MET A 211 4.13 -18.09 10.33
C MET A 211 4.15 -16.77 11.11
N LYS A 212 3.98 -15.66 10.42
CA LYS A 212 3.69 -14.37 11.01
C LYS A 212 2.18 -14.27 11.23
N VAL A 213 1.76 -13.96 12.44
CA VAL A 213 0.36 -13.97 12.86
C VAL A 213 0.05 -12.72 13.66
N ASN A 214 -1.07 -12.08 13.35
CA ASN A 214 -1.67 -11.08 14.24
C ASN A 214 -2.78 -11.73 15.05
N LEU A 215 -2.65 -11.70 16.35
CA LEU A 215 -3.68 -12.10 17.29
C LEU A 215 -4.40 -10.85 17.81
N PHE A 216 -5.70 -10.78 17.54
CA PHE A 216 -6.58 -9.72 18.00
C PHE A 216 -7.50 -10.25 19.09
N LEU A 217 -7.58 -9.54 20.18
CA LEU A 217 -8.44 -9.91 21.31
C LEU A 217 -9.16 -8.66 21.82
N SER A 218 -10.37 -8.84 22.38
CA SER A 218 -11.16 -7.75 22.95
C SER A 218 -11.84 -8.19 24.26
N ASP A 219 -11.97 -7.27 25.20
CA ASP A 219 -12.79 -7.46 26.39
C ASP A 219 -14.27 -7.11 26.16
N LEU A 220 -14.60 -6.61 24.96
CA LEU A 220 -15.98 -6.40 24.50
C LEU A 220 -16.45 -7.59 23.65
N PRO A 221 -17.75 -7.94 23.72
CA PRO A 221 -18.31 -9.00 22.89
C PRO A 221 -18.35 -8.58 21.41
N LYS A 222 -18.40 -9.58 20.54
CA LYS A 222 -18.59 -9.36 19.11
C LYS A 222 -20.08 -9.20 18.82
N ASP A 223 -20.55 -7.96 18.75
CA ASP A 223 -21.94 -7.65 18.46
C ASP A 223 -22.19 -7.36 16.96
N ASP A 224 -21.15 -6.98 16.21
CA ASP A 224 -21.21 -6.77 14.77
C ASP A 224 -20.33 -7.77 14.01
N PRO A 225 -20.90 -8.63 13.17
CA PRO A 225 -20.12 -9.58 12.38
C PRO A 225 -19.25 -8.91 11.29
N GLU A 226 -19.56 -7.69 10.88
CA GLU A 226 -18.80 -6.97 9.84
C GLU A 226 -17.59 -6.23 10.41
N TYR A 227 -17.72 -5.64 11.60
CA TYR A 227 -16.68 -4.80 12.21
C TYR A 227 -15.89 -5.48 13.34
N GLY A 228 -16.20 -6.74 13.62
CA GLY A 228 -15.32 -7.58 14.45
C GLY A 228 -15.15 -7.14 15.90
N GLY A 229 -16.22 -7.07 16.68
CA GLY A 229 -16.09 -7.12 18.12
C GLY A 229 -15.71 -5.82 18.83
N PHE A 230 -15.98 -4.67 18.22
CA PHE A 230 -15.89 -3.40 18.91
C PHE A 230 -17.18 -2.60 18.73
N ASP A 231 -18.15 -2.81 19.58
CA ASP A 231 -19.33 -1.96 19.64
C ASP A 231 -19.00 -0.70 20.46
N MET A 232 -19.03 0.45 19.78
CA MET A 232 -18.79 1.75 20.39
C MET A 232 -19.82 2.11 21.46
N SER A 233 -20.96 1.43 21.53
CA SER A 233 -21.98 1.61 22.57
C SER A 233 -21.53 1.05 23.91
N ASP A 234 -20.66 0.06 23.94
CA ASP A 234 -20.19 -0.62 25.15
C ASP A 234 -18.91 -0.03 25.75
N LEU A 235 -18.49 1.14 25.28
CA LEU A 235 -17.30 1.81 25.82
C LEU A 235 -17.46 2.13 27.33
N PRO A 236 -16.37 2.06 28.08
CA PRO A 236 -14.96 1.84 27.69
C PRO A 236 -14.66 0.38 27.37
N GLY A 237 -13.69 0.17 26.45
CA GLY A 237 -13.23 -1.16 26.06
C GLY A 237 -11.76 -1.20 25.73
N THR A 238 -11.23 -2.42 25.60
CA THR A 238 -9.81 -2.64 25.27
C THR A 238 -9.67 -3.65 24.16
N GLN A 239 -8.89 -3.29 23.16
CA GLN A 239 -8.39 -4.22 22.15
C GLN A 239 -6.91 -4.53 22.42
N PHE A 240 -6.52 -5.77 22.16
CA PHE A 240 -5.14 -6.23 22.27
C PHE A 240 -4.71 -6.74 20.91
N HIS A 241 -3.62 -6.21 20.42
CA HIS A 241 -2.97 -6.62 19.19
C HIS A 241 -1.62 -7.24 19.51
N THR A 242 -1.40 -8.46 19.06
CA THR A 242 -0.13 -9.17 19.33
C THR A 242 0.39 -9.76 18.02
N GLU A 243 1.51 -9.25 17.54
CA GLU A 243 2.21 -9.77 16.38
C GLU A 243 3.13 -10.90 16.80
N MET A 244 2.77 -12.13 16.42
CA MET A 244 3.41 -13.36 16.85
C MET A 244 4.09 -14.08 15.70
N TYR A 245 5.14 -14.82 16.04
CA TYR A 245 5.84 -15.73 15.15
C TYR A 245 5.65 -17.15 15.68
N VAL A 246 4.89 -17.94 14.93
CA VAL A 246 4.43 -19.26 15.38
C VAL A 246 4.95 -20.36 14.45
N PRO A 247 5.22 -21.58 14.94
CA PRO A 247 5.59 -22.70 14.08
C PRO A 247 4.59 -22.90 12.96
N PHE A 248 5.08 -23.20 11.77
CA PHE A 248 4.22 -23.44 10.60
C PHE A 248 3.22 -24.57 10.85
N SER A 249 1.96 -24.30 10.49
CA SER A 249 0.87 -25.27 10.47
C SER A 249 0.05 -25.05 9.20
N ALA A 250 -0.06 -26.07 8.36
CA ALA A 250 -0.87 -26.02 7.14
C ALA A 250 -2.37 -25.82 7.45
N ASP A 251 -2.81 -26.21 8.63
CA ASP A 251 -4.20 -26.08 9.09
C ASP A 251 -4.49 -24.69 9.69
N GLY A 252 -3.50 -23.81 9.74
CA GLY A 252 -3.63 -22.48 10.37
C GLY A 252 -3.84 -22.54 11.89
N VAL A 253 -3.42 -23.63 12.54
CA VAL A 253 -3.57 -23.81 13.99
C VAL A 253 -2.34 -23.23 14.70
N ILE A 254 -2.57 -22.28 15.60
CA ILE A 254 -1.50 -21.71 16.43
C ILE A 254 -1.02 -22.76 17.43
N ALA A 255 0.28 -23.03 17.45
CA ALA A 255 0.88 -24.03 18.34
C ALA A 255 0.74 -23.65 19.82
N ASN A 256 0.57 -24.66 20.69
CA ASN A 256 0.68 -24.47 22.13
C ASN A 256 2.13 -24.13 22.50
N GLY A 257 2.32 -23.23 23.44
CA GLY A 257 3.63 -22.82 23.92
C GLY A 257 3.62 -21.45 24.58
N THR A 258 4.79 -21.00 25.00
CA THR A 258 5.00 -19.66 25.54
C THR A 258 5.74 -18.82 24.53
N TYR A 259 5.12 -17.76 24.10
CA TYR A 259 5.62 -16.77 23.15
C TYR A 259 6.16 -15.59 23.94
N THR A 260 7.35 -15.10 23.61
CA THR A 260 8.05 -14.07 24.38
C THR A 260 8.32 -12.85 23.53
N VAL A 261 8.03 -11.66 24.08
CA VAL A 261 8.40 -10.38 23.46
C VAL A 261 9.92 -10.25 23.47
N THR A 262 10.50 -10.05 22.29
CA THR A 262 11.96 -9.90 22.14
C THR A 262 12.28 -8.97 20.97
N PRO A 263 13.29 -8.09 21.08
CA PRO A 263 13.78 -7.32 19.94
C PRO A 263 14.34 -8.19 18.81
N GLU A 264 14.72 -9.44 19.12
CA GLU A 264 15.19 -10.44 18.15
C GLU A 264 14.04 -11.36 17.70
N TYR A 265 12.88 -10.75 17.36
CA TYR A 265 11.71 -11.50 16.90
C TYR A 265 11.88 -12.06 15.49
N GLY A 266 11.01 -12.98 15.09
CA GLY A 266 11.00 -13.64 13.77
C GLY A 266 11.20 -15.15 13.85
N ALA A 267 11.74 -15.67 14.95
CA ALA A 267 11.81 -17.10 15.21
C ALA A 267 10.51 -17.62 15.84
N ASP A 268 10.29 -18.93 15.79
CA ASP A 268 9.19 -19.59 16.48
C ASP A 268 9.11 -19.17 17.95
N PHE A 269 7.90 -19.00 18.45
CA PHE A 269 7.59 -18.63 19.83
C PHE A 269 8.09 -17.23 20.24
N THR A 270 8.24 -16.31 19.29
CA THR A 270 8.56 -14.91 19.57
C THR A 270 7.38 -13.98 19.27
N ILE A 271 7.43 -12.79 19.87
CA ILE A 271 6.47 -11.70 19.71
C ILE A 271 7.26 -10.45 19.32
N CYS A 272 6.80 -9.74 18.29
CA CYS A 272 7.30 -8.42 17.93
C CYS A 272 7.01 -7.43 19.07
N PRO A 273 8.01 -6.69 19.59
CA PRO A 273 7.75 -5.62 20.54
C PRO A 273 6.79 -4.59 19.95
N GLY A 274 6.13 -3.87 20.82
CA GLY A 274 5.34 -2.71 20.41
C GLY A 274 6.19 -1.45 20.39
N GLU A 275 5.87 -0.56 19.48
CA GLU A 275 6.44 0.77 19.40
C GLU A 275 5.37 1.82 19.06
N ILE A 276 5.64 3.06 19.40
CA ILE A 276 4.83 4.17 18.92
C ILE A 276 5.55 4.77 17.74
N VAL A 277 4.87 4.78 16.60
CA VAL A 277 5.34 5.40 15.37
C VAL A 277 4.55 6.67 15.11
N ALA A 278 5.24 7.70 14.69
CA ALA A 278 4.60 8.94 14.27
C ALA A 278 4.55 8.99 12.75
N PHE A 279 3.38 9.25 12.20
CA PHE A 279 3.17 9.44 10.78
C PHE A 279 2.12 10.52 10.55
N ALA A 280 2.43 11.49 9.72
CA ALA A 280 1.53 12.58 9.34
C ALA A 280 0.89 13.29 10.57
N GLY A 281 1.67 13.54 11.63
CA GLY A 281 1.21 14.20 12.85
C GLY A 281 0.41 13.36 13.82
N MET A 282 0.20 12.10 13.48
CA MET A 282 -0.49 11.16 14.34
C MET A 282 0.48 10.15 14.91
N GLU A 283 0.32 9.83 16.19
CA GLU A 283 0.98 8.67 16.78
C GLU A 283 0.10 7.44 16.61
N TYR A 284 0.72 6.34 16.27
CA TYR A 284 0.08 5.03 16.16
C TYR A 284 0.89 4.01 16.92
N ALA A 285 0.21 3.08 17.55
CA ALA A 285 0.87 1.88 18.02
C ALA A 285 1.12 0.93 16.86
N ALA A 286 2.34 0.39 16.77
CA ALA A 286 2.75 -0.63 15.82
C ALA A 286 3.31 -1.86 16.57
N GLY A 287 3.40 -3.01 15.90
CA GLY A 287 3.82 -4.26 16.54
C GLY A 287 2.77 -4.78 17.51
N SER A 288 3.14 -5.01 18.77
CA SER A 288 2.25 -5.57 19.77
C SER A 288 1.88 -4.56 20.86
N TYR A 289 0.57 -4.36 21.09
CA TYR A 289 0.07 -3.34 22.01
C TYR A 289 -1.34 -3.63 22.53
N ALA A 290 -1.72 -2.93 23.59
CA ALA A 290 -3.10 -2.78 24.03
C ALA A 290 -3.60 -1.38 23.63
N GLU A 291 -4.82 -1.30 23.15
CA GLU A 291 -5.53 -0.07 22.83
C GLU A 291 -6.75 0.04 23.73
N TYR A 292 -6.65 0.90 24.76
CA TYR A 292 -7.79 1.22 25.61
C TYR A 292 -8.53 2.43 25.06
N ILE A 293 -9.85 2.27 24.87
CA ILE A 293 -10.72 3.35 24.42
C ILE A 293 -11.66 3.72 25.54
N GLY A 294 -11.60 4.99 25.97
CA GLY A 294 -12.45 5.54 27.01
C GLY A 294 -13.87 5.85 26.51
N LYS A 295 -14.76 6.24 27.45
CA LYS A 295 -16.15 6.62 27.12
C LYS A 295 -16.27 7.82 26.19
N SER A 296 -15.29 8.72 26.22
CA SER A 296 -15.20 9.90 25.36
C SER A 296 -14.48 9.60 24.04
N GLN A 297 -14.24 8.33 23.74
CA GLN A 297 -13.48 7.86 22.56
C GLN A 297 -12.00 8.28 22.57
N ASP A 298 -11.50 8.65 23.75
CA ASP A 298 -10.08 8.88 23.98
C ASP A 298 -9.32 7.55 23.92
N VAL A 299 -8.32 7.48 23.04
CA VAL A 299 -7.50 6.28 22.82
C VAL A 299 -6.20 6.38 23.60
N HIS A 300 -5.83 5.29 24.30
CA HIS A 300 -4.58 5.16 25.03
C HIS A 300 -3.88 3.86 24.66
N TRP A 301 -2.63 3.94 24.22
CA TRP A 301 -1.84 2.77 23.83
C TRP A 301 -0.87 2.33 24.93
N GLY A 302 -0.84 1.03 25.16
CA GLY A 302 0.18 0.35 25.96
C GLY A 302 0.99 -0.58 25.07
N VAL A 303 2.09 -0.09 24.49
CA VAL A 303 2.97 -0.92 23.65
C VAL A 303 3.77 -1.88 24.53
N TYR A 304 4.04 -3.10 24.02
CA TYR A 304 4.71 -4.13 24.82
C TYR A 304 6.23 -4.05 24.66
N GLU A 305 6.92 -3.65 25.74
CA GLU A 305 8.38 -3.68 25.83
C GLU A 305 8.90 -5.09 26.16
N SER A 306 8.15 -5.83 26.98
CA SER A 306 8.51 -7.18 27.42
C SER A 306 7.28 -7.95 27.85
N GLY A 307 7.41 -9.26 28.00
CA GLY A 307 6.34 -10.11 28.50
C GLY A 307 6.13 -11.37 27.68
N THR A 308 5.04 -12.07 27.97
CA THR A 308 4.75 -13.37 27.37
C THR A 308 3.25 -13.59 27.12
N VAL A 309 2.97 -14.42 26.11
CA VAL A 309 1.68 -15.08 25.89
C VAL A 309 1.88 -16.58 26.01
N THR A 310 1.09 -17.25 26.83
CA THR A 310 1.07 -18.71 26.92
C THR A 310 -0.24 -19.24 26.35
N ILE A 311 -0.14 -20.13 25.37
CA ILE A 311 -1.27 -20.83 24.75
C ILE A 311 -1.16 -22.32 25.17
N ALA A 312 -2.25 -22.88 25.68
CA ALA A 312 -2.29 -24.28 26.16
C ALA A 312 -3.68 -24.88 25.95
N GLY A 313 -3.73 -26.23 25.94
CA GLY A 313 -4.99 -26.98 25.83
C GLY A 313 -5.41 -27.30 24.40
N GLU A 314 -6.60 -27.85 24.22
CA GLU A 314 -7.14 -28.29 22.95
C GLU A 314 -8.62 -27.92 22.83
N GLY A 315 -9.08 -27.67 21.60
CA GLY A 315 -10.47 -27.35 21.27
C GLY A 315 -11.04 -26.22 22.15
N LYS A 316 -12.19 -26.44 22.77
CA LYS A 316 -12.86 -25.46 23.64
C LYS A 316 -12.22 -25.26 25.01
N GLU A 317 -11.27 -26.13 25.39
CA GLU A 317 -10.50 -26.01 26.63
C GLU A 317 -9.18 -25.25 26.43
N ARG A 318 -8.94 -24.70 25.26
CA ARG A 318 -7.76 -23.87 25.03
C ARG A 318 -7.79 -22.65 25.91
N THR A 319 -6.61 -22.26 26.37
CA THR A 319 -6.42 -21.06 27.19
C THR A 319 -5.34 -20.18 26.58
N ILE A 320 -5.54 -18.89 26.66
CA ILE A 320 -4.52 -17.86 26.41
C ILE A 320 -4.33 -17.07 27.69
N THR A 321 -3.11 -16.97 28.16
CA THR A 321 -2.75 -16.12 29.31
C THR A 321 -1.60 -15.23 28.91
N ALA A 322 -1.73 -13.94 29.12
CA ALA A 322 -0.73 -12.94 28.76
C ALA A 322 -0.38 -12.04 29.94
N GLU A 323 0.89 -11.69 30.01
CA GLU A 323 1.41 -10.68 30.92
C GLU A 323 2.53 -9.91 30.22
N PHE A 324 2.29 -8.59 30.02
CA PHE A 324 3.20 -7.67 29.36
C PHE A 324 3.53 -6.49 30.25
N MET A 325 4.62 -5.82 29.94
CA MET A 325 5.05 -4.57 30.54
C MET A 325 5.26 -3.52 29.46
N THR A 326 4.70 -2.34 29.67
CA THR A 326 4.94 -1.17 28.80
C THR A 326 6.23 -0.43 29.19
N PRO A 327 6.79 0.43 28.32
CA PRO A 327 7.93 1.29 28.67
C PRO A 327 7.66 2.18 29.89
N GLU A 328 6.42 2.63 30.08
CA GLU A 328 5.96 3.45 31.21
C GLU A 328 5.78 2.62 32.50
N LYS A 329 6.07 1.32 32.46
CA LYS A 329 5.99 0.36 33.59
C LYS A 329 4.57 0.04 34.06
N TYR A 330 3.61 0.17 33.17
CA TYR A 330 2.27 -0.39 33.40
C TYR A 330 2.20 -1.84 32.93
N SER A 331 1.53 -2.69 33.70
CA SER A 331 1.29 -4.08 33.33
C SER A 331 0.02 -4.22 32.50
N VAL A 332 0.09 -5.04 31.46
CA VAL A 332 -1.05 -5.43 30.63
C VAL A 332 -1.22 -6.94 30.76
N LYS A 333 -2.33 -7.36 31.35
CA LYS A 333 -2.67 -8.78 31.56
C LYS A 333 -4.01 -9.08 30.96
N PHE A 334 -4.11 -10.22 30.33
CA PHE A 334 -5.39 -10.75 29.88
C PHE A 334 -5.43 -12.27 29.90
N ASN A 335 -6.62 -12.81 29.94
CA ASN A 335 -6.85 -14.24 29.85
C ASN A 335 -8.08 -14.53 28.99
N TYR A 336 -8.02 -15.67 28.31
CA TYR A 336 -9.10 -16.20 27.49
C TYR A 336 -9.21 -17.71 27.73
N LYS A 337 -10.42 -18.24 27.71
CA LYS A 337 -10.68 -19.67 27.66
C LYS A 337 -11.78 -19.95 26.65
N GLY A 338 -11.48 -20.77 25.66
CA GLY A 338 -12.40 -21.11 24.59
C GLY A 338 -11.69 -21.70 23.38
N GLU A 339 -12.43 -21.87 22.31
CA GLU A 339 -11.87 -22.28 21.04
C GLU A 339 -11.06 -21.12 20.43
N ILE A 340 -9.85 -21.40 20.03
CA ILE A 340 -9.04 -20.45 19.24
C ILE A 340 -9.33 -20.76 17.78
N PRO A 341 -9.94 -19.83 17.01
CA PRO A 341 -10.19 -20.05 15.60
C PRO A 341 -8.90 -20.34 14.83
N THR A 342 -9.00 -21.05 13.73
CA THR A 342 -7.91 -21.16 12.76
C THR A 342 -7.59 -19.78 12.20
N LEU A 343 -6.35 -19.62 11.71
CA LEU A 343 -5.90 -18.36 11.13
C LEU A 343 -6.78 -17.95 9.94
N ASP A 344 -7.34 -16.75 10.01
CA ASP A 344 -7.99 -16.13 8.87
C ASP A 344 -6.95 -15.60 7.88
N GLY A 345 -7.31 -15.51 6.60
CA GLY A 345 -6.44 -15.00 5.54
C GLY A 345 -5.31 -15.95 5.10
N MET A 346 -5.29 -17.19 5.55
CA MET A 346 -4.35 -18.18 4.99
C MET A 346 -4.65 -18.42 3.51
N PRO A 347 -3.61 -18.43 2.66
CA PRO A 347 -3.79 -18.72 1.24
C PRO A 347 -4.40 -20.11 1.02
N ASP A 348 -5.39 -20.17 0.14
CA ASP A 348 -6.00 -21.43 -0.30
C ASP A 348 -5.13 -22.05 -1.39
N SER A 349 -4.16 -22.87 -1.00
CA SER A 349 -3.26 -23.59 -1.90
C SER A 349 -3.52 -25.08 -1.88
N GLY A 350 -3.67 -25.68 -3.06
CA GLY A 350 -3.79 -27.12 -3.24
C GLY A 350 -2.43 -27.83 -3.44
N LEU A 351 -1.30 -27.12 -3.36
CA LEU A 351 0.02 -27.73 -3.47
C LEU A 351 0.40 -28.46 -2.19
N THR A 352 1.03 -29.61 -2.35
CA THR A 352 1.61 -30.42 -1.25
C THR A 352 3.12 -30.49 -1.31
N GLU A 353 3.72 -29.98 -2.38
CA GLU A 353 5.16 -29.91 -2.63
C GLU A 353 5.47 -28.80 -3.66
N ASN A 354 6.74 -28.43 -3.76
CA ASN A 354 7.18 -27.49 -4.79
C ASN A 354 6.85 -28.01 -6.20
N LYS A 355 6.36 -27.13 -7.07
CA LYS A 355 5.91 -27.48 -8.39
C LYS A 355 6.73 -26.80 -9.48
N VAL A 356 7.24 -27.59 -10.43
CA VAL A 356 7.77 -27.08 -11.70
C VAL A 356 6.74 -27.39 -12.79
N LEU A 357 6.20 -26.34 -13.42
CA LEU A 357 5.14 -26.48 -14.42
C LEU A 357 5.71 -26.99 -15.75
N ASP A 358 5.07 -27.99 -16.31
CA ASP A 358 5.29 -28.42 -17.70
C ASP A 358 4.33 -27.66 -18.64
N LEU A 359 4.80 -26.53 -19.16
CA LEU A 359 4.07 -25.68 -20.09
C LEU A 359 4.45 -25.94 -21.56
N THR A 360 5.06 -27.10 -21.86
CA THR A 360 5.39 -27.50 -23.23
C THR A 360 4.11 -27.56 -24.06
N ASP A 361 4.10 -26.91 -25.24
CA ASP A 361 2.96 -26.82 -26.16
C ASP A 361 1.69 -26.16 -25.54
N ALA A 362 1.77 -25.56 -24.35
CA ALA A 362 0.65 -24.83 -23.77
C ALA A 362 0.28 -23.63 -24.65
N LYS A 363 -1.02 -23.33 -24.74
CA LYS A 363 -1.53 -22.18 -25.47
C LYS A 363 -1.57 -20.97 -24.52
N ALA A 364 -1.06 -19.85 -25.00
CA ALA A 364 -1.14 -18.59 -24.28
C ALA A 364 -2.13 -17.64 -24.94
N THR A 365 -2.93 -16.99 -24.09
CA THR A 365 -3.83 -15.91 -24.45
C THR A 365 -3.45 -14.68 -23.64
N PHE A 366 -3.27 -13.53 -24.30
CA PHE A 366 -2.99 -12.25 -23.68
C PHE A 366 -4.21 -11.35 -23.90
N GLU A 367 -4.98 -11.13 -22.86
CA GLU A 367 -6.18 -10.30 -22.89
C GLU A 367 -5.81 -8.87 -22.44
N TYR A 368 -6.13 -7.89 -23.28
CA TYR A 368 -5.84 -6.47 -23.04
C TYR A 368 -7.07 -5.73 -22.54
N TYR A 369 -6.95 -5.07 -21.40
CA TYR A 369 -8.03 -4.33 -20.71
C TYR A 369 -7.78 -2.82 -20.61
N ALA A 370 -6.90 -2.25 -21.42
CA ALA A 370 -6.52 -0.85 -21.37
C ALA A 370 -6.10 -0.39 -19.95
N ASP A 371 -6.41 0.85 -19.62
CA ASP A 371 -6.13 1.42 -18.29
C ASP A 371 -7.24 1.05 -17.29
N TYR A 372 -7.28 -0.23 -16.93
CA TYR A 372 -8.31 -0.77 -16.07
C TYR A 372 -8.35 -0.13 -14.68
N TYR A 373 -7.21 0.22 -14.09
CA TYR A 373 -7.10 0.77 -12.75
C TYR A 373 -7.13 2.30 -12.71
N GLY A 374 -7.27 2.97 -13.85
CA GLY A 374 -7.53 4.40 -13.91
C GLY A 374 -6.31 5.29 -13.67
N TYR A 375 -5.17 4.99 -14.33
CA TYR A 375 -3.96 5.80 -14.27
C TYR A 375 -3.90 6.93 -15.32
N GLY A 376 -5.06 7.50 -15.67
CA GLY A 376 -5.14 8.60 -16.64
C GLY A 376 -4.81 8.17 -18.07
N GLY A 377 -4.95 6.90 -18.40
CA GLY A 377 -4.64 6.32 -19.70
C GLY A 377 -3.15 6.07 -19.93
N GLU A 378 -2.32 6.14 -18.91
CA GLU A 378 -0.87 5.96 -19.01
C GLU A 378 -0.42 4.54 -18.61
N ALA A 379 -1.37 3.64 -18.37
CA ALA A 379 -1.13 2.25 -18.05
C ALA A 379 -1.90 1.30 -18.96
N SER A 380 -1.51 0.05 -18.94
CA SER A 380 -2.20 -1.05 -19.62
C SER A 380 -2.29 -2.25 -18.71
N THR A 381 -3.49 -2.78 -18.53
CA THR A 381 -3.74 -4.00 -17.77
C THR A 381 -3.88 -5.19 -18.72
N TRP A 382 -3.24 -6.28 -18.37
CA TRP A 382 -3.21 -7.51 -19.13
C TRP A 382 -3.54 -8.70 -18.25
N LEU A 383 -4.41 -9.57 -18.72
CA LEU A 383 -4.61 -10.90 -18.15
C LEU A 383 -3.98 -11.93 -19.10
N ILE A 384 -2.94 -12.57 -18.63
CA ILE A 384 -2.22 -13.62 -19.36
C ILE A 384 -2.66 -14.96 -18.82
N LYS A 385 -3.13 -15.83 -19.70
CA LYS A 385 -3.49 -17.22 -19.43
C LYS A 385 -2.60 -18.14 -20.26
N ILE A 386 -1.98 -19.11 -19.61
CA ILE A 386 -1.20 -20.17 -20.27
C ILE A 386 -1.86 -21.48 -19.87
N LEU A 387 -2.58 -22.10 -20.79
CA LEU A 387 -3.41 -23.26 -20.53
C LEU A 387 -2.86 -24.50 -21.22
N PRO A 388 -2.99 -25.69 -20.61
CA PRO A 388 -2.47 -26.92 -21.17
C PRO A 388 -3.18 -27.33 -22.46
N THR A 389 -2.52 -28.15 -23.24
CA THR A 389 -3.08 -28.80 -24.44
C THR A 389 -2.83 -30.30 -24.40
N GLY A 390 -3.74 -31.09 -24.97
CA GLY A 390 -3.63 -32.54 -24.96
C GLY A 390 -3.65 -33.13 -23.55
N ASP A 391 -2.73 -34.03 -23.25
CA ASP A 391 -2.63 -34.72 -21.96
C ASP A 391 -1.86 -33.91 -20.90
N ARG A 392 -1.47 -32.68 -21.20
CA ARG A 392 -0.80 -31.78 -20.24
C ARG A 392 -1.80 -31.26 -19.24
N LYS A 393 -1.32 -31.01 -18.01
CA LYS A 393 -2.20 -30.66 -16.91
C LYS A 393 -1.85 -29.37 -16.18
N ASP A 394 -0.70 -28.76 -16.51
CA ASP A 394 -0.24 -27.55 -15.85
C ASP A 394 -0.62 -26.30 -16.64
N GLY A 395 -1.17 -25.33 -15.96
CA GLY A 395 -1.49 -24.02 -16.49
C GLY A 395 -1.24 -22.93 -15.46
N MET A 396 -1.32 -21.70 -15.91
CA MET A 396 -1.26 -20.53 -15.04
C MET A 396 -2.05 -19.37 -15.62
N GLN A 397 -2.43 -18.47 -14.76
CA GLN A 397 -2.85 -17.13 -15.13
C GLN A 397 -2.09 -16.07 -14.33
N THR A 398 -1.96 -14.88 -14.89
CA THR A 398 -1.42 -13.72 -14.18
C THR A 398 -2.05 -12.45 -14.73
N GLU A 399 -2.41 -11.55 -13.84
CA GLU A 399 -2.83 -10.21 -14.17
C GLU A 399 -1.68 -9.25 -13.88
N LEU A 400 -1.30 -8.42 -14.83
CA LEU A 400 -0.20 -7.48 -14.70
C LEU A 400 -0.51 -6.11 -15.32
N SER A 401 0.20 -5.08 -14.88
CA SER A 401 0.09 -3.72 -15.39
C SER A 401 1.43 -3.23 -15.96
N THR A 402 1.36 -2.54 -17.09
CA THR A 402 2.51 -1.93 -17.78
C THR A 402 2.41 -0.41 -17.77
N LYS A 403 3.54 0.27 -18.06
CA LYS A 403 3.64 1.73 -18.12
C LYS A 403 3.18 2.35 -19.45
N ALA A 404 2.25 1.72 -20.16
CA ALA A 404 1.73 2.27 -21.40
C ALA A 404 0.28 1.84 -21.59
N ARG A 405 -0.52 2.70 -22.17
CA ARG A 405 -1.97 2.50 -22.30
C ARG A 405 -2.41 1.75 -23.56
N LEU A 406 -1.54 1.61 -24.54
CA LEU A 406 -1.88 1.01 -25.82
C LEU A 406 -1.14 -0.31 -26.04
N ILE A 407 -1.74 -1.21 -26.80
CA ILE A 407 -1.05 -2.39 -27.32
C ILE A 407 0.04 -1.91 -28.26
N ALA A 408 1.29 -2.07 -27.83
CA ALA A 408 2.46 -1.70 -28.61
C ALA A 408 3.51 -2.81 -28.57
N LYS A 409 4.32 -2.92 -29.61
CA LYS A 409 5.40 -3.89 -29.69
C LYS A 409 6.39 -3.67 -28.56
N GLY A 410 6.64 -4.71 -27.75
CA GLY A 410 7.58 -4.67 -26.63
C GLY A 410 7.03 -4.11 -25.31
N ILE A 411 5.79 -3.65 -25.27
CA ILE A 411 5.17 -3.04 -24.07
C ILE A 411 5.16 -3.98 -22.86
N LEU A 412 5.03 -5.29 -23.07
CA LEU A 412 5.01 -6.29 -22.00
C LEU A 412 6.40 -6.70 -21.53
N THR A 413 7.47 -6.28 -22.18
CA THR A 413 8.83 -6.64 -21.76
C THR A 413 9.18 -5.96 -20.44
N GLY A 414 9.50 -6.76 -19.43
CA GLY A 414 9.87 -6.27 -18.12
C GLY A 414 9.90 -7.35 -17.07
N THR A 415 10.36 -6.97 -15.88
CA THR A 415 10.21 -7.75 -14.65
C THR A 415 9.10 -7.13 -13.83
N TYR A 416 8.19 -7.96 -13.35
CA TYR A 416 7.02 -7.57 -12.58
C TYR A 416 7.14 -8.13 -11.17
N THR A 417 6.87 -7.30 -10.19
CA THR A 417 6.88 -7.67 -8.76
C THR A 417 5.45 -7.83 -8.25
N ALA A 418 5.30 -8.53 -7.14
CA ALA A 418 3.99 -8.74 -6.53
C ALA A 418 3.35 -7.43 -6.09
N SER A 419 2.07 -7.24 -6.37
CA SER A 419 1.30 -6.07 -5.96
C SER A 419 1.28 -5.89 -4.44
N ARG A 420 1.34 -4.64 -3.98
CA ARG A 420 1.27 -4.28 -2.55
C ARG A 420 -0.16 -4.05 -2.07
N SER A 421 -1.07 -3.83 -2.98
CA SER A 421 -2.48 -3.52 -2.72
C SER A 421 -3.40 -4.26 -3.70
N THR A 422 -4.69 -4.04 -3.57
CA THR A 422 -5.70 -4.51 -4.53
C THR A 422 -5.69 -3.72 -5.85
N ASN A 423 -5.09 -2.52 -5.85
CA ASN A 423 -4.84 -1.75 -7.06
C ASN A 423 -3.51 -2.18 -7.66
N LEU A 424 -3.51 -2.50 -8.94
CA LEU A 424 -2.35 -3.01 -9.65
C LEU A 424 -1.59 -1.85 -10.30
N TRP A 425 -0.40 -1.57 -9.79
CA TRP A 425 0.45 -0.49 -10.30
C TRP A 425 1.28 -0.94 -11.51
N PRO A 426 1.62 -0.03 -12.44
CA PRO A 426 2.50 -0.36 -13.55
C PRO A 426 3.84 -0.97 -13.11
N GLY A 427 4.18 -2.14 -13.62
CA GLY A 427 5.36 -2.93 -13.25
C GLY A 427 5.09 -3.96 -12.15
N GLU A 428 3.84 -4.11 -11.74
CA GLU A 428 3.41 -5.14 -10.78
C GLU A 428 2.54 -6.20 -11.47
N TYR A 429 2.48 -7.39 -10.86
CA TYR A 429 1.45 -8.39 -11.11
C TYR A 429 0.55 -8.51 -9.87
N LEU A 430 -0.73 -8.81 -10.08
CA LEU A 430 -1.70 -8.97 -9.00
C LEU A 430 -1.50 -10.31 -8.29
N LYS A 431 -1.35 -10.29 -6.97
CA LYS A 431 -1.33 -11.50 -6.15
C LYS A 431 -2.61 -12.32 -6.32
N GLY A 432 -2.50 -13.64 -6.18
CA GLY A 432 -3.64 -14.54 -6.23
C GLY A 432 -4.59 -14.30 -5.06
N ARG A 433 -5.87 -14.07 -5.36
CA ARG A 433 -6.96 -13.96 -4.38
C ARG A 433 -8.14 -14.79 -4.87
N LYS A 434 -8.68 -15.65 -4.01
CA LYS A 434 -9.91 -16.39 -4.28
C LYS A 434 -11.11 -15.66 -3.71
N THR A 435 -12.16 -15.53 -4.49
CA THR A 435 -13.52 -15.20 -4.04
C THR A 435 -14.34 -16.48 -4.03
N GLU A 436 -15.62 -16.42 -3.65
CA GLU A 436 -16.49 -17.61 -3.60
C GLU A 436 -16.50 -18.41 -4.92
N SER A 437 -16.39 -17.73 -6.06
CA SER A 437 -16.50 -18.34 -7.39
C SER A 437 -15.32 -18.06 -8.33
N LEU A 438 -14.37 -17.16 -7.96
CA LEU A 438 -13.38 -16.67 -8.90
C LEU A 438 -11.95 -16.74 -8.33
N LEU A 439 -10.99 -17.13 -9.18
CA LEU A 439 -9.57 -16.96 -8.96
C LEU A 439 -9.14 -15.63 -9.60
N VAL A 440 -8.82 -14.63 -8.80
CA VAL A 440 -8.41 -13.28 -9.26
C VAL A 440 -6.90 -13.13 -9.12
N GLY A 441 -6.25 -12.53 -10.10
CA GLY A 441 -4.80 -12.29 -10.09
C GLY A 441 -3.97 -13.49 -10.56
N THR A 442 -2.89 -13.81 -9.86
CA THR A 442 -1.87 -14.77 -10.33
C THR A 442 -2.03 -16.12 -9.63
N TRP A 443 -2.22 -17.17 -10.44
CA TRP A 443 -2.52 -18.52 -9.98
C TRP A 443 -1.80 -19.59 -10.81
N TYR A 444 -1.31 -20.62 -10.13
CA TYR A 444 -1.13 -21.95 -10.71
C TYR A 444 -2.48 -22.63 -10.84
N MET A 445 -2.69 -23.34 -11.92
CA MET A 445 -3.87 -24.16 -12.18
C MET A 445 -3.42 -25.52 -12.70
N GLY A 446 -3.97 -26.59 -12.15
CA GLY A 446 -3.58 -27.95 -12.51
C GLY A 446 -4.75 -28.93 -12.48
N ASP A 447 -4.49 -30.15 -12.95
CA ASP A 447 -5.44 -31.26 -12.95
C ASP A 447 -6.78 -30.91 -13.62
N PHE A 448 -6.70 -30.34 -14.82
CA PHE A 448 -7.87 -29.93 -15.58
C PHE A 448 -8.74 -31.12 -15.95
N ASP A 449 -10.03 -30.99 -15.79
CA ASP A 449 -11.04 -31.96 -16.23
C ASP A 449 -11.34 -31.83 -17.73
N GLU A 450 -12.35 -32.61 -18.19
CA GLU A 450 -12.78 -32.61 -19.59
C GLU A 450 -13.45 -31.29 -20.01
N GLU A 451 -13.99 -30.55 -19.04
CA GLU A 451 -14.60 -29.21 -19.21
C GLU A 451 -13.55 -28.10 -19.20
N GLY A 452 -12.31 -28.40 -18.84
CA GLY A 452 -11.20 -27.44 -18.76
C GLY A 452 -11.16 -26.67 -17.45
N LEU A 453 -11.78 -27.19 -16.37
CA LEU A 453 -11.73 -26.60 -15.03
C LEU A 453 -10.55 -27.18 -14.24
N PRO A 454 -9.76 -26.35 -13.54
CA PRO A 454 -8.68 -26.82 -12.71
C PRO A 454 -9.22 -27.37 -11.38
N HIS A 455 -8.70 -28.53 -10.96
CA HIS A 455 -9.00 -29.14 -9.65
C HIS A 455 -7.91 -28.90 -8.61
N THR A 456 -6.69 -28.55 -9.06
CA THR A 456 -5.60 -28.11 -8.19
C THR A 456 -5.22 -26.69 -8.56
N TYR A 457 -5.13 -25.80 -7.58
CA TYR A 457 -4.71 -24.42 -7.79
C TYR A 457 -3.89 -23.91 -6.61
N ALA A 458 -3.01 -22.95 -6.88
CA ALA A 458 -2.25 -22.25 -5.85
C ALA A 458 -2.06 -20.78 -6.21
N PRO A 459 -2.25 -19.85 -5.26
CA PRO A 459 -2.04 -18.43 -5.50
C PRO A 459 -0.56 -18.11 -5.64
N SER A 460 -0.25 -16.96 -6.26
CA SER A 460 1.01 -16.28 -5.99
C SER A 460 0.80 -15.27 -4.86
N THR A 461 1.55 -15.41 -3.79
CA THR A 461 1.61 -14.42 -2.70
C THR A 461 2.85 -13.54 -2.77
N GLY A 462 3.81 -13.91 -3.62
CA GLY A 462 5.08 -13.21 -3.86
C GLY A 462 5.93 -13.94 -4.89
N GLY A 463 7.06 -13.35 -5.24
CA GLY A 463 7.98 -13.89 -6.24
C GLY A 463 8.08 -12.99 -7.47
N ASP A 464 8.76 -13.47 -8.51
CA ASP A 464 9.10 -12.70 -9.68
C ASP A 464 8.45 -13.26 -10.96
N LEU A 465 8.02 -12.35 -11.82
CA LEU A 465 7.54 -12.61 -13.16
C LEU A 465 8.35 -11.80 -14.17
N LYS A 466 8.89 -12.44 -15.18
CA LYS A 466 9.61 -11.79 -16.27
C LYS A 466 8.97 -12.10 -17.60
N VAL A 467 8.69 -11.07 -18.36
CA VAL A 467 8.18 -11.17 -19.73
C VAL A 467 9.20 -10.60 -20.70
N THR A 468 9.48 -11.32 -21.77
CA THR A 468 10.38 -10.90 -22.85
C THR A 468 9.65 -10.98 -24.19
N ASN A 469 9.51 -9.86 -24.90
CA ASN A 469 9.06 -9.82 -26.28
C ASN A 469 10.27 -9.92 -27.20
N HIS A 470 10.33 -10.97 -28.02
CA HIS A 470 11.43 -11.21 -28.97
C HIS A 470 11.24 -10.52 -30.31
N GLY A 471 10.13 -9.85 -30.52
CA GLY A 471 9.68 -9.42 -31.85
C GLY A 471 8.96 -10.56 -32.57
N ASP A 472 8.45 -10.28 -33.76
CA ASP A 472 7.70 -11.23 -34.60
C ASP A 472 6.53 -11.95 -33.89
N GLY A 473 5.98 -11.30 -32.82
CA GLY A 473 4.90 -11.84 -32.02
C GLY A 473 5.29 -12.95 -31.04
N LYS A 474 6.58 -13.21 -30.85
CA LYS A 474 7.07 -14.24 -29.91
C LYS A 474 7.38 -13.64 -28.55
N TYR A 475 6.98 -14.36 -27.51
CA TYR A 475 7.21 -14.01 -26.12
C TYR A 475 7.83 -15.17 -25.33
N THR A 476 8.59 -14.82 -24.30
CA THR A 476 8.97 -15.75 -23.23
C THR A 476 8.46 -15.18 -21.90
N ILE A 477 7.85 -16.04 -21.09
CA ILE A 477 7.42 -15.76 -19.73
C ILE A 477 8.16 -16.70 -18.80
N GLU A 478 8.89 -16.15 -17.82
CA GLU A 478 9.63 -16.88 -16.79
C GLU A 478 9.10 -16.45 -15.43
N PHE A 479 8.86 -17.37 -14.53
CA PHE A 479 8.31 -17.03 -13.21
C PHE A 479 8.75 -18.02 -12.13
N GLU A 480 8.83 -17.50 -10.90
CA GLU A 480 9.00 -18.26 -9.68
C GLU A 480 8.19 -17.59 -8.57
N PHE A 481 7.17 -18.26 -8.04
CA PHE A 481 6.22 -17.73 -7.11
C PHE A 481 6.11 -18.55 -5.84
N SER A 482 5.85 -17.88 -4.71
CA SER A 482 5.46 -18.50 -3.45
C SER A 482 3.94 -18.61 -3.35
N ASP A 483 3.43 -19.75 -2.88
CA ASP A 483 2.01 -19.93 -2.59
C ASP A 483 1.58 -19.37 -1.21
N GLY A 484 2.54 -18.90 -0.41
CA GLY A 484 2.30 -18.38 0.93
C GLY A 484 2.14 -19.42 2.03
N VAL A 485 2.08 -20.72 1.69
CA VAL A 485 1.98 -21.83 2.65
C VAL A 485 3.09 -22.85 2.48
N ASN A 486 4.30 -22.36 2.19
CA ASN A 486 5.56 -23.12 2.15
C ASN A 486 5.86 -23.87 0.85
N HIS A 487 5.20 -23.56 -0.28
CA HIS A 487 5.57 -24.13 -1.56
C HIS A 487 5.93 -23.05 -2.58
N ILE A 488 6.82 -23.43 -3.49
CA ILE A 488 7.21 -22.64 -4.65
C ILE A 488 6.66 -23.32 -5.91
N TRP A 489 6.03 -22.53 -6.78
CA TRP A 489 5.67 -22.98 -8.09
C TRP A 489 6.32 -22.09 -9.16
N LYS A 490 6.87 -22.72 -10.19
CA LYS A 490 7.66 -22.04 -11.19
C LYS A 490 7.60 -22.68 -12.56
N GLY A 491 7.97 -21.93 -13.57
CA GLY A 491 8.03 -22.43 -14.94
C GLY A 491 8.49 -21.39 -15.93
N ALA A 492 8.51 -21.81 -17.16
CA ALA A 492 8.75 -20.95 -18.31
C ALA A 492 7.87 -21.37 -19.48
N TRP A 493 7.37 -20.39 -20.21
CA TRP A 493 6.66 -20.59 -21.46
C TRP A 493 7.29 -19.72 -22.55
N SER A 494 7.36 -20.25 -23.77
CA SER A 494 7.81 -19.50 -24.95
C SER A 494 6.94 -19.85 -26.17
N GLY A 495 6.46 -18.83 -26.86
CA GLY A 495 5.58 -19.01 -27.99
C GLY A 495 5.02 -17.74 -28.57
N THR A 496 4.04 -17.88 -29.45
CA THR A 496 3.23 -16.78 -29.99
C THR A 496 1.86 -16.85 -29.35
N PRO A 497 1.50 -15.89 -28.47
CA PRO A 497 0.19 -15.87 -27.84
C PRO A 497 -0.90 -15.41 -28.81
N GLU A 498 -2.12 -15.79 -28.55
CA GLU A 498 -3.29 -15.12 -29.08
C GLU A 498 -3.50 -13.82 -28.29
N ILE A 499 -3.59 -12.68 -28.97
CA ILE A 499 -3.86 -11.38 -28.32
C ILE A 499 -5.32 -11.04 -28.55
N ILE A 500 -6.05 -10.82 -27.44
CA ILE A 500 -7.47 -10.48 -27.43
C ILE A 500 -7.66 -9.12 -26.81
N GLU A 501 -8.27 -8.19 -27.54
CA GLU A 501 -8.67 -6.90 -27.02
C GLU A 501 -10.07 -7.02 -26.38
N LYS A 502 -10.16 -6.79 -25.09
CA LYS A 502 -11.42 -6.80 -24.32
C LYS A 502 -12.07 -5.42 -24.24
N VAL A 503 -11.40 -4.39 -24.74
CA VAL A 503 -11.92 -3.03 -24.83
C VAL A 503 -12.28 -2.78 -26.29
N SER A 504 -13.57 -2.66 -26.59
CA SER A 504 -14.03 -2.23 -27.91
C SER A 504 -13.76 -0.75 -28.10
N GLY A 505 -13.02 -0.38 -29.16
CA GLY A 505 -12.88 0.99 -29.60
C GLY A 505 -11.74 1.79 -28.97
N VAL A 506 -10.52 1.27 -28.96
CA VAL A 506 -9.32 2.09 -28.69
C VAL A 506 -9.12 3.16 -29.77
N ASP A 507 -9.71 2.98 -30.96
CA ASP A 507 -9.72 3.96 -32.05
C ASP A 507 -10.82 5.02 -31.90
N ASP A 508 -11.81 4.82 -31.03
CA ASP A 508 -12.88 5.77 -30.71
C ASP A 508 -12.62 6.52 -29.40
N ILE A 509 -11.43 7.06 -29.21
CA ILE A 509 -11.24 8.14 -28.25
C ILE A 509 -11.92 9.34 -28.88
N ASN A 510 -13.16 9.61 -28.43
CA ASN A 510 -13.82 10.85 -28.75
C ASN A 510 -12.90 12.01 -28.41
N ALA A 511 -12.96 13.07 -29.19
CA ALA A 511 -12.19 14.30 -29.00
C ALA A 511 -12.33 14.92 -27.59
N ASP A 512 -13.18 14.37 -26.74
CA ASP A 512 -13.49 14.80 -25.36
C ASP A 512 -12.83 13.94 -24.27
N GLY A 513 -12.06 12.90 -24.62
CA GLY A 513 -11.27 12.13 -23.64
C GLY A 513 -12.08 11.21 -22.70
N ASN A 514 -13.37 11.03 -22.91
CA ASN A 514 -14.18 10.17 -22.06
C ASN A 514 -14.25 8.74 -22.63
N MET A 515 -13.68 7.80 -21.91
CA MET A 515 -13.80 6.37 -22.15
C MET A 515 -14.97 5.80 -21.33
N THR A 516 -16.00 5.31 -22.02
CA THR A 516 -17.04 4.50 -21.36
C THR A 516 -16.58 3.05 -21.39
N VAL A 517 -16.09 2.54 -20.26
CA VAL A 517 -15.79 1.11 -20.10
C VAL A 517 -17.10 0.39 -19.81
N GLN A 518 -17.59 -0.42 -20.76
CA GLN A 518 -18.68 -1.35 -20.52
C GLN A 518 -18.12 -2.66 -19.97
N GLY A 519 -18.53 -2.98 -18.73
CA GLY A 519 -18.57 -4.34 -18.19
C GLY A 519 -17.21 -4.98 -17.91
N ARG A 520 -16.85 -5.00 -16.65
CA ARG A 520 -15.62 -5.64 -16.15
C ARG A 520 -15.95 -7.01 -15.59
N ASP A 521 -16.10 -8.01 -16.42
CA ASP A 521 -16.05 -9.38 -15.92
C ASP A 521 -14.72 -9.99 -16.37
N ILE A 522 -13.76 -10.06 -15.42
CA ILE A 522 -12.62 -10.96 -15.56
C ILE A 522 -13.22 -12.36 -15.41
N ILE A 523 -13.72 -12.90 -16.51
CA ILE A 523 -14.26 -14.26 -16.56
C ILE A 523 -13.08 -15.19 -16.47
N LEU A 524 -12.95 -15.85 -15.34
CA LEU A 524 -12.03 -16.96 -15.19
C LEU A 524 -12.58 -18.18 -15.92
N PRO A 525 -11.73 -19.12 -16.38
CA PRO A 525 -12.19 -20.37 -16.93
C PRO A 525 -13.10 -21.06 -15.90
N GLY A 526 -14.38 -21.20 -16.20
CA GLY A 526 -15.34 -21.89 -15.34
C GLY A 526 -16.67 -21.20 -15.06
N GLU A 527 -16.90 -19.95 -15.48
CA GLU A 527 -18.25 -19.42 -15.50
C GLU A 527 -18.98 -19.86 -16.76
N HIS A 528 -19.67 -21.00 -16.67
CA HIS A 528 -20.79 -21.32 -17.52
C HIS A 528 -22.06 -21.06 -16.72
N ASP A 529 -22.83 -20.08 -17.20
CA ASP A 529 -24.25 -19.83 -17.02
C ASP A 529 -24.88 -20.24 -15.67
N LEU A 530 -25.16 -19.25 -14.85
CA LEU A 530 -26.36 -19.22 -14.04
C LEU A 530 -27.24 -18.05 -14.47
#